data_1736c8fed82d170d30b06e0ab392b1b8
#
_entry.id   1736c8fed82d170d30b06e0ab392b1b8
#
_cell.length_a   1.000
_cell.length_b   1.000
_cell.length_c   1.000
_cell.angle_alpha   90.00
_cell.angle_beta   90.00
_cell.angle_gamma   90.00
#
_symmetry.space_group_name_H-M   'P 1'
#
loop_
_entity.id
_entity.type
_entity.pdbx_description
1 polymer ?
#
loop_
_entity_poly.entity_id
_entity_poly.type
_entity_poly.pdbx_seq_one_letter_code
_entity_poly.pdbx_strand_id
1 'polypeptide(L)' 'MVKIYKERLGIEGNIVTIKGRIRKILTVQLQNGWPHVWYEVDDNHEEIEVNIISSGTGWEMPDEITCWNYIGTV' A
#
# COMPACT_ATOMS: atom_id res chain seq x y z
N MET A 1 -10.06 19.21 0.66
CA MET A 1 -10.83 18.24 1.48
C MET A 1 -10.09 16.92 1.52
N VAL A 2 -9.98 16.34 2.69
CA VAL A 2 -9.29 15.06 2.88
C VAL A 2 -10.32 13.93 2.94
N LYS A 3 -10.05 12.85 2.23
CA LYS A 3 -10.88 11.64 2.25
C LYS A 3 -10.01 10.44 2.54
N ILE A 4 -10.59 9.42 3.13
CA ILE A 4 -9.89 8.16 3.40
C ILE A 4 -10.46 7.09 2.50
N TYR A 5 -9.58 6.44 1.77
CA TYR A 5 -9.92 5.32 0.90
C TYR A 5 -9.24 4.04 1.37
N LYS A 6 -9.78 2.95 0.88
CA LYS A 6 -9.28 1.60 1.15
C LYS A 6 -9.06 0.88 -0.18
N GLU A 7 -7.96 0.15 -0.27
CA GLU A 7 -7.65 -0.66 -1.44
C GLU A 7 -7.23 -2.05 -1.01
N ARG A 8 -7.79 -3.07 -1.67
CA ARG A 8 -7.37 -4.45 -1.42
C ARG A 8 -5.99 -4.68 -2.04
N LEU A 9 -5.08 -5.24 -1.26
CA LEU A 9 -3.78 -5.65 -1.76
C LEU A 9 -3.88 -7.01 -2.45
N GLY A 10 -2.94 -7.27 -3.36
CA GLY A 10 -2.89 -8.53 -4.07
C GLY A 10 -2.38 -9.67 -3.21
N ILE A 11 -2.33 -10.86 -3.82
CA ILE A 11 -1.68 -12.00 -3.20
C ILE A 11 -0.18 -11.74 -3.06
N GLU A 12 0.46 -12.48 -2.15
CA GLU A 12 1.87 -12.34 -1.85
C GLU A 12 2.74 -12.37 -3.12
N GLY A 13 3.70 -11.44 -3.17
CA GLY A 13 4.61 -11.28 -4.30
C GLY A 13 4.09 -10.39 -5.41
N ASN A 14 2.81 -10.07 -5.44
CA ASN A 14 2.25 -9.18 -6.46
C ASN A 14 2.31 -7.73 -6.02
N ILE A 15 2.59 -6.85 -7.00
CA ILE A 15 2.61 -5.41 -6.77
C ILE A 15 1.23 -4.86 -7.09
N VAL A 16 0.68 -4.10 -6.15
CA VAL A 16 -0.55 -3.32 -6.36
C VAL A 16 -0.16 -1.86 -6.49
N THR A 17 -0.60 -1.22 -7.56
CA THR A 17 -0.35 0.20 -7.80
C THR A 17 -1.59 1.01 -7.49
N ILE A 18 -1.44 2.00 -6.62
CA ILE A 18 -2.50 2.94 -6.28
C ILE A 18 -2.13 4.29 -6.89
N LYS A 19 -3.02 4.85 -7.68
CA LYS A 19 -2.80 6.13 -8.35
C LYS A 19 -3.82 7.15 -7.87
N GLY A 20 -3.34 8.33 -7.50
CA GLY A 20 -4.20 9.41 -7.08
C GLY A 20 -3.46 10.50 -6.31
N ARG A 21 -4.22 11.40 -5.72
CA ARG A 21 -3.68 12.51 -4.92
C ARG A 21 -3.45 12.05 -3.48
N ILE A 22 -2.56 11.07 -3.34
CA ILE A 22 -2.31 10.36 -2.09
C ILE A 22 -1.41 11.21 -1.21
N ARG A 23 -1.91 11.58 -0.05
CA ARG A 23 -1.18 12.37 0.92
C ARG A 23 -0.39 11.49 1.88
N LYS A 24 -0.97 10.37 2.32
CA LYS A 24 -0.39 9.55 3.38
C LYS A 24 -0.98 8.15 3.35
N ILE A 25 -0.13 7.16 3.56
CA ILE A 25 -0.56 5.79 3.87
C ILE A 25 -0.78 5.70 5.36
N LEU A 26 -1.95 5.24 5.78
CA LEU A 26 -2.33 5.20 7.19
C LEU A 26 -1.99 3.88 7.85
N THR A 27 -2.50 2.79 7.32
CA THR A 27 -2.34 1.47 7.94
C THR A 27 -2.64 0.36 6.93
N VAL A 28 -2.23 -0.84 7.28
CA VAL A 28 -2.59 -2.06 6.57
C VAL A 28 -3.21 -3.03 7.57
N GLN A 29 -4.31 -3.68 7.17
CA GLN A 29 -5.01 -4.65 8.01
C GLN A 29 -5.68 -5.73 7.17
N LEU A 30 -5.98 -6.87 7.79
CA LEU A 30 -6.80 -7.89 7.17
C LEU A 30 -8.27 -7.51 7.28
N GLN A 31 -8.98 -7.68 6.16
CA GLN A 31 -10.42 -7.56 6.12
C GLN A 31 -10.97 -8.70 5.28
N ASN A 32 -11.85 -9.51 5.85
CA ASN A 32 -12.39 -10.70 5.18
C ASN A 32 -11.29 -11.67 4.67
N GLY A 33 -10.19 -11.77 5.42
CA GLY A 33 -9.08 -12.64 5.07
C GLY A 33 -8.11 -12.06 4.03
N TRP A 34 -8.34 -10.84 3.55
CA TRP A 34 -7.49 -10.19 2.57
C TRP A 34 -6.82 -8.95 3.13
N PRO A 35 -5.53 -8.72 2.83
CA PRO A 35 -4.87 -7.49 3.27
C PRO A 35 -5.44 -6.29 2.52
N HIS A 36 -5.67 -5.23 3.26
CA HIS A 36 -6.13 -3.95 2.73
C HIS A 36 -5.25 -2.84 3.27
N VAL A 37 -5.07 -1.80 2.47
CA VAL A 37 -4.38 -0.59 2.87
C VAL A 37 -5.37 0.57 2.92
N TRP A 38 -5.25 1.39 3.95
CA TRP A 38 -6.02 2.64 4.09
C TRP A 38 -5.09 3.82 3.84
N TYR A 39 -5.56 4.81 3.10
CA TYR A 39 -4.76 5.96 2.74
C TYR A 39 -5.59 7.23 2.65
N GLU A 40 -4.93 8.36 2.91
CA GLU A 40 -5.55 9.69 2.78
C GLU A 40 -5.35 10.24 1.38
N VAL A 41 -6.41 10.82 0.83
CA VAL A 41 -6.38 11.56 -0.43
C VAL A 41 -6.77 13.00 -0.14
N ASP A 42 -6.03 13.95 -0.72
CA ASP A 42 -6.28 15.38 -0.56
C ASP A 42 -6.30 16.05 -1.92
N ASP A 43 -7.37 16.75 -2.24
CA ASP A 43 -7.55 17.44 -3.52
C ASP A 43 -6.43 18.44 -3.81
N ASN A 44 -5.76 18.94 -2.78
CA ASN A 44 -4.66 19.89 -2.91
C ASN A 44 -3.30 19.22 -3.08
N HIS A 45 -3.24 17.91 -3.02
CA HIS A 45 -2.01 17.16 -3.20
C HIS A 45 -1.79 16.82 -4.67
N GLU A 46 -0.54 16.71 -5.08
CA GLU A 46 -0.24 16.27 -6.46
C GLU A 46 -0.62 14.80 -6.65
N GLU A 47 -0.94 14.45 -7.89
CA GLU A 47 -1.23 13.06 -8.25
C GLU A 47 0.08 12.28 -8.30
N ILE A 48 0.10 11.15 -7.59
CA ILE A 48 1.25 10.25 -7.54
C ILE A 48 0.82 8.80 -7.73
N GLU A 49 1.78 7.93 -8.00
CA GLU A 49 1.59 6.48 -7.98
C GLU A 49 2.32 5.89 -6.79
N VAL A 50 1.66 4.99 -6.08
CA VAL A 50 2.26 4.25 -4.97
C VAL A 50 2.19 2.77 -5.29
N ASN A 51 3.34 2.11 -5.27
CA ASN A 51 3.45 0.67 -5.49
C ASN A 51 3.58 -0.04 -4.14
N ILE A 52 2.73 -1.02 -3.90
CA ILE A 52 2.70 -1.77 -2.65
C ILE A 52 2.88 -3.25 -2.96
N ILE A 53 3.81 -3.88 -2.26
CA ILE A 53 4.07 -5.31 -2.40
C ILE A 53 3.83 -6.01 -1.06
N SER A 54 3.21 -7.18 -1.13
CA SER A 54 3.01 -8.05 0.03
C SER A 54 3.98 -9.22 -0.04
N SER A 55 4.59 -9.58 1.09
CA SER A 55 5.53 -10.70 1.14
C SER A 55 5.34 -11.50 2.41
N GLY A 56 5.47 -12.82 2.29
CA GLY A 56 5.52 -13.72 3.43
C GLY A 56 6.90 -13.76 4.06
N THR A 57 6.95 -14.18 5.31
CA THR A 57 8.22 -14.35 6.04
C THR A 57 9.10 -15.38 5.33
N GLY A 58 10.35 -15.01 5.07
CA GLY A 58 11.32 -15.89 4.42
C GLY A 58 11.20 -15.97 2.90
N TRP A 59 10.27 -15.25 2.30
CA TRP A 59 10.14 -15.19 0.84
C TRP A 59 11.21 -14.28 0.25
N GLU A 60 11.67 -14.65 -0.95
CA GLU A 60 12.61 -13.82 -1.68
C GLU A 60 11.92 -12.56 -2.20
N MET A 61 12.64 -11.44 -2.11
CA MET A 61 12.17 -10.15 -2.58
C MET A 61 13.21 -9.57 -3.55
N PRO A 62 12.78 -8.71 -4.50
CA PRO A 62 13.74 -7.99 -5.33
C PRO A 62 14.72 -7.18 -4.48
N ASP A 63 15.97 -7.07 -4.94
CA ASP A 63 17.01 -6.34 -4.19
C ASP A 63 16.62 -4.88 -3.95
N GLU A 64 15.90 -4.27 -4.89
CA GLU A 64 15.44 -2.89 -4.77
C GLU A 64 14.44 -2.67 -3.65
N ILE A 65 13.93 -3.74 -3.01
CA ILE A 65 12.99 -3.60 -1.89
C ILE A 65 13.60 -2.81 -0.72
N THR A 66 14.93 -2.76 -0.63
CA THR A 66 15.60 -1.99 0.42
C THR A 66 15.33 -0.50 0.33
N CYS A 67 14.88 -0.02 -0.84
CA CYS A 67 14.49 1.37 -1.07
C CYS A 67 13.02 1.63 -0.73
N TRP A 68 12.26 0.59 -0.39
CA TRP A 68 10.83 0.68 -0.13
C TRP A 68 10.55 0.93 1.35
N ASN A 69 9.49 1.65 1.62
CA ASN A 69 9.10 1.92 2.99
C ASN A 69 8.24 0.79 3.54
N TYR A 70 8.51 0.40 4.77
CA TYR A 70 7.69 -0.56 5.49
C TYR A 70 6.40 0.10 5.95
N ILE A 71 5.25 -0.55 5.68
CA ILE A 71 3.94 -0.03 6.07
C ILE A 71 3.42 -0.75 7.31
N GLY A 72 3.46 -2.07 7.31
CA GLY A 72 2.95 -2.84 8.44
C GLY A 72 2.92 -4.33 8.17
N THR A 73 2.58 -5.09 9.21
CA THR A 73 2.43 -6.55 9.18
C THR A 73 1.02 -6.92 9.56
N VAL A 74 0.44 -7.83 8.84
CA VAL A 74 -0.91 -8.35 9.12
C VAL A 74 -0.92 -9.86 9.29
#